data_f733c77c05435b12fe12777b3787bc25
#
_entry.id   f733c77c05435b12fe12777b3787bc25
#
_cell.length_a   1.000
_cell.length_b   1.000
_cell.length_c   1.000
_cell.angle_alpha   90.00
_cell.angle_beta   90.00
_cell.angle_gamma   90.00
#
_symmetry.space_group_name_H-M   'P 1'
#
loop_
_entity.id
_entity.type
_entity.pdbx_description
1 polymer ?
#
loop_
_entity_poly.entity_id
_entity_poly.type
_entity_poly.pdbx_seq_one_letter_code
_entity_poly.pdbx_strand_id
1 'polypeptide(L)'
;GPESYIDSTSDQAVEFRLQSVKSTENKTVQAGKAAGRLTTYRLKQRAEPLLTGAAVGEAIATGEVCAIRDASQIEAFRDGAILVTGMTDPDWVPIMKRAAGIITDHGGTTSHAAIVSRELGVPAIVGTQTATRTLQDGQPITLSCAEGDRGAVYEGTLEFETIDLLDGQSVRPHLAIRLVLLLPYIYTITKFTFV
;
A
#
# COMPACT_ATOMS: atom_id res chain seq x y z
N GLY A 1 -2.42 23.53 49.12
CA GLY A 1 -2.97 22.54 48.22
C GLY A 1 -2.10 22.45 46.98
N PRO A 2 -1.76 21.26 46.42
CA PRO A 2 -1.02 21.15 45.18
C PRO A 2 -1.95 21.36 44.01
N GLU A 3 -1.63 22.34 43.16
CA GLU A 3 -2.28 22.56 41.88
C GLU A 3 -1.95 21.37 40.95
N SER A 4 -2.99 20.76 40.41
CA SER A 4 -2.92 19.72 39.39
C SER A 4 -2.43 20.33 38.09
N TYR A 5 -1.16 20.09 37.75
CA TYR A 5 -0.61 20.35 36.44
C TYR A 5 -1.18 19.34 35.45
N ILE A 6 -2.16 19.76 34.67
CA ILE A 6 -2.71 18.98 33.57
C ILE A 6 -1.72 19.14 32.42
N ASP A 7 -1.07 18.03 32.04
CA ASP A 7 -0.13 17.96 30.93
C ASP A 7 -0.90 18.13 29.60
N SER A 8 -0.88 19.36 29.09
CA SER A 8 -1.50 19.73 27.81
C SER A 8 -0.80 19.09 26.59
N THR A 9 0.32 18.40 26.79
CA THR A 9 1.12 17.77 25.72
C THR A 9 0.46 16.45 25.25
N SER A 10 -0.24 15.75 26.14
CA SER A 10 -0.89 14.48 25.81
C SER A 10 -2.13 14.69 24.92
N ASP A 11 -2.91 15.74 25.17
CA ASP A 11 -4.12 16.03 24.40
C ASP A 11 -3.80 16.50 22.97
N GLN A 12 -2.76 17.32 22.81
CA GLN A 12 -2.30 17.74 21.48
C GLN A 12 -1.75 16.58 20.65
N ALA A 13 -1.05 15.64 21.29
CA ALA A 13 -0.51 14.46 20.60
C ALA A 13 -1.63 13.50 20.15
N VAL A 14 -2.70 13.35 20.95
CA VAL A 14 -3.89 12.56 20.62
C VAL A 14 -4.69 13.23 19.50
N GLU A 15 -4.83 14.55 19.55
CA GLU A 15 -5.58 15.29 18.53
C GLU A 15 -4.85 15.31 17.18
N PHE A 16 -3.50 15.42 17.17
CA PHE A 16 -2.69 15.32 15.98
C PHE A 16 -2.75 13.91 15.37
N ARG A 17 -2.79 12.88 16.20
CA ARG A 17 -2.94 11.49 15.78
C ARG A 17 -4.33 11.21 15.18
N LEU A 18 -5.38 11.78 15.76
CA LEU A 18 -6.76 11.70 15.24
C LEU A 18 -6.93 12.46 13.93
N GLN A 19 -6.29 13.62 13.76
CA GLN A 19 -6.28 14.35 12.49
C GLN A 19 -5.49 13.64 11.41
N SER A 20 -4.39 13.00 11.75
CA SER A 20 -3.59 12.19 10.82
C SER A 20 -4.38 10.97 10.33
N VAL A 21 -5.11 10.28 11.22
CA VAL A 21 -5.99 9.16 10.85
C VAL A 21 -7.13 9.63 9.96
N LYS A 22 -7.80 10.74 10.28
CA LYS A 22 -8.86 11.32 9.46
C LYS A 22 -8.37 11.82 8.10
N SER A 23 -7.13 12.33 8.02
CA SER A 23 -6.52 12.72 6.74
C SER A 23 -6.19 11.52 5.86
N THR A 24 -5.81 10.40 6.45
CA THR A 24 -5.55 9.15 5.74
C THR A 24 -6.87 8.53 5.26
N GLU A 25 -7.93 8.53 6.10
CA GLU A 25 -9.27 8.06 5.72
C GLU A 25 -9.86 8.89 4.57
N ASN A 26 -9.70 10.21 4.57
CA ASN A 26 -10.21 11.06 3.48
C ASN A 26 -9.46 10.86 2.15
N LYS A 27 -8.17 10.56 2.15
CA LYS A 27 -7.43 10.21 0.94
C LYS A 27 -7.87 8.85 0.37
N THR A 28 -8.13 7.88 1.24
CA THR A 28 -8.57 6.53 0.89
C THR A 28 -9.99 6.52 0.32
N VAL A 29 -10.88 7.33 0.88
CA VAL A 29 -12.29 7.45 0.43
C VAL A 29 -12.42 8.08 -0.96
N GLN A 30 -11.51 8.94 -1.39
CA GLN A 30 -11.56 9.54 -2.73
C GLN A 30 -11.05 8.60 -3.83
N ALA A 31 -10.15 7.66 -3.53
CA ALA A 31 -9.66 6.67 -4.49
C ALA A 31 -10.65 5.48 -4.69
N GLY A 32 -11.52 5.21 -3.71
CA GLY A 32 -12.39 4.03 -3.67
C GLY A 32 -13.83 4.21 -4.17
N LYS A 33 -14.22 5.36 -4.72
CA LYS A 33 -15.63 5.63 -5.05
C LYS A 33 -16.21 4.86 -6.24
N ALA A 34 -15.42 4.02 -6.92
CA ALA A 34 -15.90 3.26 -8.08
C ALA A 34 -16.48 1.87 -7.77
N ALA A 35 -16.29 1.23 -6.62
CA ALA A 35 -16.76 -0.14 -6.36
C ALA A 35 -16.99 -0.58 -4.91
N GLY A 36 -16.94 0.26 -3.88
CA GLY A 36 -17.24 -0.19 -2.49
C GLY A 36 -16.31 -1.28 -1.93
N ARG A 37 -15.15 -1.51 -2.54
CA ARG A 37 -14.11 -2.44 -2.09
C ARG A 37 -12.82 -1.69 -1.89
N LEU A 38 -12.37 -1.59 -0.66
CA LEU A 38 -11.02 -1.15 -0.31
C LEU A 38 -10.16 -2.40 -0.19
N THR A 39 -9.19 -2.53 -1.10
CA THR A 39 -8.22 -3.61 -1.06
C THR A 39 -6.90 -3.08 -0.54
N THR A 40 -6.40 -3.64 0.55
CA THR A 40 -5.10 -3.29 1.14
C THR A 40 -4.14 -4.47 0.96
N TYR A 41 -2.89 -4.17 0.72
CA TYR A 41 -1.82 -5.16 0.53
C TYR A 41 -0.85 -5.13 1.69
N ARG A 42 -0.35 -6.30 2.10
CA ARG A 42 0.66 -6.42 3.16
C ARG A 42 1.67 -7.51 2.82
N LEU A 43 2.95 -7.18 2.90
CA LEU A 43 4.03 -8.17 2.84
C LEU A 43 4.00 -9.05 4.10
N LYS A 44 4.12 -10.36 3.92
CA LYS A 44 4.18 -11.32 5.03
C LYS A 44 5.58 -11.44 5.64
N GLN A 45 6.60 -11.05 4.91
CA GLN A 45 8.00 -11.16 5.31
C GLN A 45 8.67 -9.79 5.32
N ARG A 46 9.54 -9.56 6.28
CA ARG A 46 10.44 -8.40 6.25
C ARG A 46 11.68 -8.77 5.45
N ALA A 47 11.98 -7.98 4.43
CA ALA A 47 13.20 -8.06 3.64
C ALA A 47 13.83 -6.67 3.55
N GLU A 48 15.14 -6.62 3.32
CA GLU A 48 15.79 -5.35 3.03
C GLU A 48 15.53 -4.96 1.57
N PRO A 49 15.12 -3.71 1.30
CA PRO A 49 14.86 -3.28 -0.05
C PRO A 49 16.17 -3.13 -0.84
N LEU A 50 16.21 -3.64 -2.07
CA LEU A 50 17.28 -3.37 -3.03
C LEU A 50 17.30 -1.91 -3.46
N LEU A 51 16.12 -1.33 -3.63
CA LEU A 51 15.89 0.03 -4.11
C LEU A 51 14.65 0.62 -3.45
N THR A 52 14.61 1.93 -3.38
CA THR A 52 13.44 2.69 -2.97
C THR A 52 13.21 3.88 -3.88
N GLY A 53 11.95 4.33 -3.97
CA GLY A 53 11.55 5.49 -4.74
C GLY A 53 10.20 6.03 -4.27
N ALA A 54 9.60 6.93 -5.02
CA ALA A 54 8.24 7.39 -4.73
C ALA A 54 7.22 6.34 -5.18
N ALA A 55 6.32 5.95 -4.29
CA ALA A 55 5.25 5.01 -4.57
C ALA A 55 4.13 5.64 -5.42
N VAL A 56 3.62 4.86 -6.37
CA VAL A 56 2.47 5.21 -7.19
C VAL A 56 1.47 4.06 -7.11
N GLY A 57 0.32 4.33 -6.52
CA GLY A 57 -0.64 3.29 -6.15
C GLY A 57 -0.36 2.71 -4.76
N GLU A 58 -1.09 1.65 -4.40
CA GLU A 58 -1.02 1.01 -3.08
C GLU A 58 -0.81 -0.51 -3.19
N ALA A 59 -0.66 -1.03 -4.42
CA ALA A 59 -0.57 -2.45 -4.68
C ALA A 59 0.87 -2.99 -4.55
N ILE A 60 0.95 -4.30 -4.42
CA ILE A 60 2.18 -5.08 -4.52
C ILE A 60 2.13 -5.86 -5.83
N ALA A 61 3.23 -5.90 -6.56
CA ALA A 61 3.40 -6.71 -7.75
C ALA A 61 4.67 -7.56 -7.67
N THR A 62 4.59 -8.78 -8.18
CA THR A 62 5.73 -9.69 -8.33
C THR A 62 5.91 -10.03 -9.79
N GLY A 63 7.14 -10.19 -10.24
CA GLY A 63 7.43 -10.56 -11.61
C GLY A 63 8.91 -10.54 -11.92
N GLU A 64 9.24 -10.92 -13.15
CA GLU A 64 10.60 -10.79 -13.65
C GLU A 64 10.85 -9.37 -14.16
N VAL A 65 12.04 -8.87 -13.94
CA VAL A 65 12.51 -7.62 -14.52
C VAL A 65 12.54 -7.74 -16.04
N CYS A 66 11.95 -6.77 -16.73
CA CYS A 66 12.13 -6.55 -18.15
C CYS A 66 12.72 -5.15 -18.36
N ALA A 67 14.03 -5.11 -18.55
CA ALA A 67 14.78 -3.87 -18.69
C ALA A 67 14.71 -3.37 -20.16
N ILE A 68 13.95 -2.30 -20.40
CA ILE A 68 13.80 -1.66 -21.69
C ILE A 68 14.44 -0.27 -21.62
N ARG A 69 15.39 -0.01 -22.50
CA ARG A 69 16.12 1.28 -22.50
C ARG A 69 15.53 2.30 -23.46
N ASP A 70 14.90 1.82 -24.50
CA ASP A 70 14.40 2.63 -25.60
C ASP A 70 13.05 2.13 -26.10
N ALA A 71 12.16 3.02 -26.49
CA ALA A 71 10.82 2.69 -26.99
C ALA A 71 10.86 1.82 -28.27
N SER A 72 11.94 1.82 -29.03
CA SER A 72 12.13 0.91 -30.18
C SER A 72 12.22 -0.58 -29.79
N GLN A 73 12.49 -0.87 -28.51
CA GLN A 73 12.61 -2.23 -27.98
C GLN A 73 11.29 -2.76 -27.36
N ILE A 74 10.17 -2.07 -27.57
CA ILE A 74 8.85 -2.40 -27.01
C ILE A 74 8.43 -3.84 -27.35
N GLU A 75 8.76 -4.35 -28.52
CA GLU A 75 8.43 -5.72 -28.92
C GLU A 75 9.12 -6.79 -28.08
N ALA A 76 10.25 -6.47 -27.46
CA ALA A 76 10.98 -7.38 -26.59
C ALA A 76 10.35 -7.46 -25.17
N PHE A 77 9.34 -6.65 -24.86
CA PHE A 77 8.71 -6.65 -23.55
C PHE A 77 7.89 -7.91 -23.30
N ARG A 78 8.13 -8.57 -22.18
CA ARG A 78 7.41 -9.77 -21.73
C ARG A 78 6.15 -9.37 -20.95
N ASP A 79 4.99 -9.88 -21.35
CA ASP A 79 3.70 -9.63 -20.70
C ASP A 79 3.73 -10.08 -19.24
N GLY A 80 3.23 -9.25 -18.35
CA GLY A 80 3.23 -9.51 -16.91
C GLY A 80 4.59 -9.33 -16.22
N ALA A 81 5.63 -8.92 -16.94
CA ALA A 81 6.91 -8.56 -16.35
C ALA A 81 6.86 -7.18 -15.67
N ILE A 82 7.85 -6.89 -14.84
CA ILE A 82 8.05 -5.58 -14.25
C ILE A 82 8.94 -4.76 -15.19
N LEU A 83 8.38 -3.68 -15.75
CA LEU A 83 9.09 -2.76 -16.62
C LEU A 83 10.11 -1.95 -15.82
N VAL A 84 11.38 -2.01 -16.23
CA VAL A 84 12.46 -1.20 -15.65
C VAL A 84 13.08 -0.33 -16.75
N THR A 85 13.06 0.99 -16.56
CA THR A 85 13.57 1.94 -17.53
C THR A 85 14.06 3.23 -16.88
N GLY A 86 14.81 4.04 -17.61
CA GLY A 86 15.29 5.34 -17.14
C GLY A 86 14.14 6.32 -16.89
N MET A 87 13.24 6.47 -17.86
CA MET A 87 12.02 7.28 -17.80
C MET A 87 11.06 6.84 -18.90
N THR A 88 9.80 7.26 -18.82
CA THR A 88 8.78 6.97 -19.83
C THR A 88 8.26 8.25 -20.46
N ASP A 89 7.76 8.12 -21.69
CA ASP A 89 7.03 9.12 -22.45
C ASP A 89 5.74 8.49 -23.06
N PRO A 90 4.92 9.19 -23.82
CA PRO A 90 3.68 8.65 -24.37
C PRO A 90 3.83 7.40 -25.23
N ASP A 91 4.97 7.19 -25.87
CA ASP A 91 5.21 6.01 -26.72
C ASP A 91 5.32 4.71 -25.90
N TRP A 92 5.54 4.82 -24.59
CA TRP A 92 5.64 3.68 -23.67
C TRP A 92 4.29 3.12 -23.20
N VAL A 93 3.19 3.83 -23.42
CA VAL A 93 1.86 3.43 -22.93
C VAL A 93 1.46 2.01 -23.34
N PRO A 94 1.76 1.51 -24.57
CA PRO A 94 1.42 0.15 -24.95
C PRO A 94 2.05 -0.93 -24.05
N ILE A 95 3.32 -0.78 -23.64
CA ILE A 95 3.97 -1.75 -22.75
C ILE A 95 3.60 -1.52 -21.30
N MET A 96 3.38 -0.27 -20.88
CA MET A 96 2.92 0.01 -19.51
C MET A 96 1.59 -0.69 -19.19
N LYS A 97 0.71 -0.87 -20.18
CA LYS A 97 -0.56 -1.62 -20.04
C LYS A 97 -0.36 -3.13 -19.84
N ARG A 98 0.77 -3.67 -20.30
CA ARG A 98 1.10 -5.11 -20.24
C ARG A 98 1.96 -5.45 -19.04
N ALA A 99 2.52 -4.43 -18.35
CA ALA A 99 3.38 -4.58 -17.20
C ALA A 99 2.60 -4.92 -15.92
N ALA A 100 3.15 -5.82 -15.10
CA ALA A 100 2.64 -6.07 -13.75
C ALA A 100 3.01 -4.94 -12.78
N GLY A 101 4.12 -4.24 -13.04
CA GLY A 101 4.60 -3.09 -12.29
C GLY A 101 5.61 -2.29 -13.10
N ILE A 102 5.89 -1.07 -12.68
CA ILE A 102 6.78 -0.14 -13.38
C ILE A 102 7.80 0.45 -12.41
N ILE A 103 9.07 0.47 -12.82
CA ILE A 103 10.15 1.09 -12.04
C ILE A 103 10.91 2.04 -12.96
N THR A 104 11.10 3.30 -12.52
CA THR A 104 11.89 4.27 -13.27
C THR A 104 13.00 4.88 -12.45
N ASP A 105 14.15 5.16 -13.09
CA ASP A 105 15.25 5.88 -12.44
C ASP A 105 14.89 7.33 -12.18
N HIS A 106 14.23 7.96 -13.15
CA HIS A 106 13.89 9.38 -13.09
C HIS A 106 12.39 9.61 -12.98
N GLY A 107 12.04 10.78 -12.50
CA GLY A 107 10.67 11.21 -12.34
C GLY A 107 10.23 11.26 -10.86
N GLY A 108 9.10 11.87 -10.64
CA GLY A 108 8.44 11.98 -9.35
C GLY A 108 6.96 11.64 -9.49
N THR A 109 6.18 11.94 -8.46
CA THR A 109 4.74 11.64 -8.38
C THR A 109 3.87 12.34 -9.43
N THR A 110 4.44 13.30 -10.16
CA THR A 110 3.81 14.04 -11.28
C THR A 110 4.42 13.71 -12.64
N SER A 111 5.36 12.75 -12.71
CA SER A 111 5.95 12.31 -13.97
C SER A 111 4.96 11.57 -14.86
N HIS A 112 5.27 11.43 -16.14
CA HIS A 112 4.46 10.64 -17.10
C HIS A 112 4.24 9.22 -16.58
N ALA A 113 5.30 8.52 -16.12
CA ALA A 113 5.19 7.19 -15.54
C ALA A 113 4.17 7.15 -14.38
N ALA A 114 4.22 8.12 -13.48
CA ALA A 114 3.32 8.16 -12.32
C ALA A 114 1.86 8.45 -12.70
N ILE A 115 1.62 9.36 -13.62
CA ILE A 115 0.27 9.72 -14.07
C ILE A 115 -0.38 8.53 -14.77
N VAL A 116 0.31 7.97 -15.78
CA VAL A 116 -0.22 6.84 -16.57
C VAL A 116 -0.39 5.58 -15.72
N SER A 117 0.54 5.29 -14.80
CA SER A 117 0.42 4.15 -13.88
C SER A 117 -0.85 4.22 -13.03
N ARG A 118 -1.20 5.42 -12.51
CA ARG A 118 -2.47 5.62 -11.77
C ARG A 118 -3.69 5.38 -12.63
N GLU A 119 -3.68 5.87 -13.87
CA GLU A 119 -4.78 5.69 -14.81
C GLU A 119 -4.97 4.22 -15.19
N LEU A 120 -3.88 3.47 -15.34
CA LEU A 120 -3.88 2.06 -15.68
C LEU A 120 -4.15 1.14 -14.48
N GLY A 121 -4.04 1.64 -13.24
CA GLY A 121 -4.09 0.83 -12.03
C GLY A 121 -2.86 -0.08 -11.84
N VAL A 122 -1.73 0.22 -12.49
CA VAL A 122 -0.48 -0.53 -12.39
C VAL A 122 0.40 0.11 -11.32
N PRO A 123 0.87 -0.63 -10.30
CA PRO A 123 1.75 -0.06 -9.29
C PRO A 123 3.10 0.34 -9.89
N ALA A 124 3.61 1.50 -9.48
CA ALA A 124 4.91 1.96 -9.94
C ALA A 124 5.76 2.56 -8.82
N ILE A 125 7.07 2.42 -8.96
CA ILE A 125 8.07 3.10 -8.14
C ILE A 125 8.90 3.99 -9.05
N VAL A 126 8.83 5.30 -8.82
CA VAL A 126 9.51 6.29 -9.65
C VAL A 126 10.61 7.00 -8.88
N GLY A 127 11.64 7.46 -9.61
CA GLY A 127 12.74 8.21 -9.01
C GLY A 127 13.73 7.37 -8.19
N THR A 128 13.94 6.11 -8.55
CA THR A 128 14.86 5.20 -7.87
C THR A 128 16.33 5.55 -8.07
N GLN A 129 16.64 6.33 -9.11
CA GLN A 129 17.97 6.79 -9.55
C GLN A 129 18.88 5.70 -10.12
N THR A 130 18.73 4.46 -9.74
CA THR A 130 19.68 3.39 -10.05
C THR A 130 19.06 2.06 -10.49
N ALA A 131 17.74 1.98 -10.67
CA ALA A 131 17.07 0.70 -10.99
C ALA A 131 17.64 0.05 -12.26
N THR A 132 17.86 0.83 -13.34
CA THR A 132 18.42 0.31 -14.59
C THR A 132 19.84 -0.23 -14.47
N ARG A 133 20.56 0.11 -13.41
CA ARG A 133 21.94 -0.36 -13.13
C ARG A 133 21.99 -1.46 -12.09
N THR A 134 21.03 -1.48 -11.18
CA THR A 134 20.99 -2.41 -10.05
C THR A 134 20.24 -3.69 -10.38
N LEU A 135 19.13 -3.57 -11.11
CA LEU A 135 18.29 -4.71 -11.48
C LEU A 135 18.74 -5.33 -12.80
N GLN A 136 18.75 -6.65 -12.85
CA GLN A 136 19.14 -7.41 -14.04
C GLN A 136 17.91 -7.91 -14.78
N ASP A 137 17.95 -7.94 -16.12
CA ASP A 137 16.87 -8.50 -16.92
C ASP A 137 16.62 -9.96 -16.56
N GLY A 138 15.35 -10.35 -16.40
CA GLY A 138 14.95 -11.70 -15.96
C GLY A 138 15.06 -11.94 -14.44
N GLN A 139 15.58 -11.00 -13.65
CA GLN A 139 15.64 -11.12 -12.19
C GLN A 139 14.24 -11.13 -11.59
N PRO A 140 13.86 -12.13 -10.76
CA PRO A 140 12.59 -12.09 -10.05
C PRO A 140 12.66 -11.04 -8.93
N ILE A 141 11.65 -10.18 -8.86
CA ILE A 141 11.54 -9.13 -7.84
C ILE A 141 10.12 -8.96 -7.34
N THR A 142 10.00 -8.33 -6.19
CA THR A 142 8.74 -7.83 -5.63
C THR A 142 8.80 -6.31 -5.53
N LEU A 143 7.82 -5.65 -6.13
CA LEU A 143 7.59 -4.22 -6.05
C LEU A 143 6.45 -3.96 -5.06
N SER A 144 6.68 -3.15 -4.02
CA SER A 144 5.68 -2.80 -3.03
C SER A 144 5.43 -1.29 -3.00
N CYS A 145 4.17 -0.90 -3.17
CA CYS A 145 3.66 0.45 -2.95
C CYS A 145 2.74 0.51 -1.71
N ALA A 146 2.66 -0.55 -0.91
CA ALA A 146 1.73 -0.68 0.20
C ALA A 146 2.18 0.04 1.49
N GLU A 147 3.39 0.61 1.52
CA GLU A 147 4.00 1.19 2.71
C GLU A 147 3.89 2.71 2.77
N GLY A 148 2.92 3.30 2.05
CA GLY A 148 2.66 4.74 1.98
C GLY A 148 3.32 5.41 0.79
N ASP A 149 3.87 6.62 0.98
CA ASP A 149 4.42 7.44 -0.12
C ASP A 149 5.77 6.92 -0.66
N ARG A 150 6.40 5.99 0.05
CA ARG A 150 7.68 5.39 -0.33
C ARG A 150 7.48 3.96 -0.77
N GLY A 151 7.81 3.69 -2.03
CA GLY A 151 7.83 2.35 -2.60
C GLY A 151 9.17 1.67 -2.41
N ALA A 152 9.15 0.34 -2.33
CA ALA A 152 10.33 -0.49 -2.15
C ALA A 152 10.36 -1.66 -3.13
N VAL A 153 11.55 -2.00 -3.61
CA VAL A 153 11.81 -3.15 -4.48
C VAL A 153 12.63 -4.17 -3.69
N TYR A 154 12.18 -5.40 -3.67
CA TYR A 154 12.80 -6.51 -2.96
C TYR A 154 13.26 -7.59 -3.93
N GLU A 155 14.31 -8.32 -3.55
CA GLU A 155 14.77 -9.48 -4.30
C GLU A 155 13.80 -10.66 -4.16
N GLY A 156 13.57 -11.36 -5.26
CA GLY A 156 12.73 -12.54 -5.30
C GLY A 156 11.24 -12.26 -5.26
N THR A 157 10.47 -13.33 -5.28
CA THR A 157 9.02 -13.31 -5.18
C THR A 157 8.61 -13.45 -3.71
N LEU A 158 8.30 -12.33 -3.07
CA LEU A 158 7.83 -12.32 -1.68
C LEU A 158 6.34 -12.63 -1.60
N GLU A 159 5.96 -13.34 -0.55
CA GLU A 159 4.55 -13.57 -0.26
C GLU A 159 3.90 -12.30 0.32
N PHE A 160 2.73 -11.98 -0.18
CA PHE A 160 1.90 -10.90 0.35
C PHE A 160 0.45 -11.37 0.50
N GLU A 161 -0.28 -10.68 1.35
CA GLU A 161 -1.72 -10.90 1.53
C GLU A 161 -2.51 -9.70 1.02
N THR A 162 -3.66 -10.00 0.45
CA THR A 162 -4.64 -9.01 0.03
C THR A 162 -5.75 -8.99 1.06
N ILE A 163 -6.02 -7.84 1.67
CA ILE A 163 -7.06 -7.66 2.67
C ILE A 163 -8.15 -6.80 2.05
N ASP A 164 -9.29 -7.43 1.75
CA ASP A 164 -10.48 -6.71 1.29
C ASP A 164 -11.22 -6.15 2.51
N LEU A 165 -11.19 -4.85 2.69
CA LEU A 165 -11.99 -4.16 3.68
C LEU A 165 -13.38 -3.92 3.07
N LEU A 166 -14.34 -4.78 3.40
CA LEU A 166 -15.74 -4.53 3.11
C LEU A 166 -16.21 -3.35 3.98
N ASP A 167 -16.86 -2.40 3.34
CA ASP A 167 -17.41 -1.18 3.94
C ASP A 167 -18.16 -1.50 5.25
N GLY A 168 -17.60 -1.07 6.38
CA GLY A 168 -18.31 -0.87 7.65
C GLY A 168 -18.75 -2.09 8.46
N GLN A 169 -18.39 -3.34 8.12
CA GLN A 169 -18.79 -4.51 8.90
C GLN A 169 -17.65 -5.49 9.21
N SER A 170 -16.61 -5.01 9.86
CA SER A 170 -15.74 -5.89 10.65
C SER A 170 -16.08 -5.80 12.14
N VAL A 171 -17.34 -5.97 12.49
CA VAL A 171 -17.71 -6.36 13.83
C VAL A 171 -17.38 -7.84 13.93
N ARG A 172 -16.32 -8.18 14.64
CA ARG A 172 -15.98 -9.57 14.96
C ARG A 172 -17.17 -10.17 15.72
N PRO A 173 -17.99 -11.06 15.13
CA PRO A 173 -19.22 -11.54 15.78
C PRO A 173 -18.95 -12.31 17.08
N HIS A 174 -17.73 -12.81 17.29
CA HIS A 174 -17.34 -13.52 18.49
C HIS A 174 -17.25 -12.67 19.77
N LEU A 175 -17.02 -11.37 19.69
CA LEU A 175 -17.01 -10.52 20.89
C LEU A 175 -18.42 -10.11 21.31
N ALA A 176 -19.31 -9.85 20.34
CA ALA A 176 -20.71 -9.50 20.61
C ALA A 176 -21.48 -10.69 21.24
N ILE A 177 -21.25 -11.90 20.76
CA ILE A 177 -21.90 -13.12 21.31
C ILE A 177 -21.41 -13.40 22.74
N ARG A 178 -20.14 -13.18 23.05
CA ARG A 178 -19.63 -13.35 24.42
C ARG A 178 -20.20 -12.31 25.39
N LEU A 179 -20.44 -11.08 24.95
CA LEU A 179 -21.01 -10.04 25.82
C LEU A 179 -22.49 -10.32 26.11
N VAL A 180 -23.26 -10.78 25.13
CA VAL A 180 -24.68 -11.12 25.32
C VAL A 180 -24.86 -12.34 26.20
N LEU A 181 -23.96 -13.33 26.15
CA LEU A 181 -24.00 -14.51 27.01
C LEU A 181 -23.56 -14.25 28.44
N LEU A 182 -22.83 -13.15 28.73
CA LEU A 182 -22.40 -12.75 30.07
C LEU A 182 -23.45 -11.91 30.82
N LEU A 183 -24.36 -11.25 30.10
CA LEU A 183 -25.41 -10.41 30.73
C LEU A 183 -26.32 -11.18 31.73
N PRO A 184 -26.80 -12.40 31.46
CA PRO A 184 -27.62 -13.14 32.45
C PRO A 184 -26.79 -13.59 33.65
N TYR A 185 -25.48 -13.83 33.47
CA TYR A 185 -24.61 -14.24 34.56
C TYR A 185 -24.29 -13.08 35.52
N ILE A 186 -24.10 -11.87 35.01
CA ILE A 186 -23.92 -10.67 35.83
C ILE A 186 -25.22 -10.31 36.55
N TYR A 187 -26.38 -10.47 35.91
CA TYR A 187 -27.68 -10.21 36.54
C TYR A 187 -27.97 -11.18 37.70
N THR A 188 -27.52 -12.43 37.66
CA THR A 188 -27.67 -13.42 38.74
C THR A 188 -26.77 -13.14 39.91
N ILE A 189 -25.55 -12.68 39.69
CA ILE A 189 -24.59 -12.34 40.75
C ILE A 189 -25.04 -11.11 41.56
N THR A 190 -25.56 -10.07 40.87
CA THR A 190 -26.03 -8.86 41.55
C THR A 190 -27.27 -9.07 42.39
N LYS A 191 -28.10 -10.08 42.08
CA LYS A 191 -29.28 -10.44 42.88
C LYS A 191 -28.95 -11.23 44.16
N PHE A 192 -27.80 -11.88 44.20
CA PHE A 192 -27.39 -12.71 45.35
C PHE A 192 -26.57 -11.95 46.41
N THR A 193 -26.10 -10.72 46.07
CA THR A 193 -25.27 -9.92 46.98
C THR A 193 -26.06 -8.85 47.74
N PHE A 194 -27.40 -8.80 47.58
CA PHE A 194 -28.30 -7.82 48.23
C PHE A 194 -29.49 -8.48 48.95
N VAL A 195 -29.18 -9.51 49.77
CA VAL A 195 -30.11 -10.03 50.79
C VAL A 195 -29.33 -10.19 52.09
#